data_956adb83cea206ff4f7d7929c0feb222
#
_entry.id   956adb83cea206ff4f7d7929c0feb222
#
_cell.length_a   1.000
_cell.length_b   1.000
_cell.length_c   1.000
_cell.angle_alpha   90.00
_cell.angle_beta   90.00
_cell.angle_gamma   90.00
#
_symmetry.space_group_name_H-M   'P 1'
#
loop_
_entity.id
_entity.type
_entity.pdbx_description
1 polymer ?
#
loop_
_entity_poly.entity_id
_entity_poly.type
_entity_poly.pdbx_seq_one_letter_code
_entity_poly.pdbx_strand_id
1 'polypeptide(L)'
;MIARRRWSAGVLGTLALPGLAGAAAAESTVAVGANILRVSFVAAETGFDPPRVNDLYSRTVTAHIFESLYRYDPLAMPVKIRPLTAVALPEVSADFRVWTIRLQRGIFFADDPAFKGPDGRQRPRELVAQDYVYAFKRFFDPAMKSPLYSNLNDEGIEGLDELRQAALKRNKPFDYDAPLEGLRAIDRYTLQVRLRAPRPRFLLNMCDSSGFGAVAREVVESYGDNIMAHPVGTGPYRLKEWRRSSRIVLERNPAFREMLYHAEPNADDAQGQAWLARFKGRRLPFNDGVDIVVLEEEQTRWLSFLNGQIDLVGVPLAFASLAVPNDRLAPNLARRGITMRRYMNPDFTFAWFNMEDPVVGGYSAQKVALRRAIGLAYNTDREIRIIRRGQAVPAQAAMQPGTFGYDPNFKSENSSYDPARANALLDLYGYLDRDGDGWREQPDGSALVLRMASQASQVERQFSENWQKSLQAVGLRIVFTVAQWPENMKAARAGALQMWSLGDTASVPDAQGALEYMYGPSIGGANLARFKLPAFDALYERALALPNGPERAALFIEASKLATAYMPCKIQAHRVATDLSQPWITGWRKGLFRNEAWQFVEIDPGMRERLTR
;
A
#
# COMPACT_ATOMS: atom_id res chain seq x y z
N MET A 1 -22.48 -8.25 73.74
CA MET A 1 -23.89 -8.54 73.97
C MET A 1 -24.43 -9.31 72.78
N ILE A 2 -24.85 -10.49 73.06
CA ILE A 2 -25.33 -11.60 72.28
C ILE A 2 -26.72 -11.26 71.69
N ALA A 3 -27.00 -11.57 70.45
CA ALA A 3 -28.33 -11.98 70.02
C ALA A 3 -28.24 -12.85 68.74
N ARG A 4 -28.47 -14.14 69.02
CA ARG A 4 -28.83 -15.17 67.99
C ARG A 4 -30.29 -14.99 67.57
N ARG A 5 -30.64 -15.24 66.33
CA ARG A 5 -31.93 -15.83 65.89
C ARG A 5 -31.75 -16.38 64.45
N ARG A 6 -31.78 -17.62 64.36
CA ARG A 6 -32.75 -18.69 64.00
C ARG A 6 -33.04 -18.80 62.54
N TRP A 7 -32.72 -19.98 62.03
CA TRP A 7 -33.08 -20.61 60.74
C TRP A 7 -34.58 -20.65 60.55
N SER A 8 -34.99 -20.47 59.29
CA SER A 8 -36.18 -21.11 58.69
C SER A 8 -35.86 -21.55 57.27
N ALA A 9 -36.11 -22.83 57.04
CA ALA A 9 -35.99 -23.51 55.78
C ALA A 9 -37.15 -23.10 54.86
N GLY A 10 -36.87 -23.01 53.56
CA GLY A 10 -37.96 -22.87 52.58
C GLY A 10 -37.49 -22.73 51.14
N VAL A 11 -37.80 -23.81 50.40
CA VAL A 11 -38.06 -23.84 48.97
C VAL A 11 -36.86 -23.93 48.00
N LEU A 12 -36.65 -25.16 47.52
CA LEU A 12 -35.96 -25.49 46.28
C LEU A 12 -36.69 -24.81 45.10
N GLY A 13 -36.04 -23.79 44.55
CA GLY A 13 -36.37 -23.26 43.25
C GLY A 13 -35.38 -23.77 42.22
N THR A 14 -35.82 -24.63 41.32
CA THR A 14 -35.08 -25.07 40.13
C THR A 14 -34.73 -23.86 39.25
N LEU A 15 -33.47 -23.43 39.32
CA LEU A 15 -32.90 -22.49 38.35
C LEU A 15 -32.61 -23.26 37.05
N ALA A 16 -33.49 -23.06 36.06
CA ALA A 16 -33.21 -23.41 34.67
C ALA A 16 -32.06 -22.51 34.17
N LEU A 17 -30.94 -23.11 33.82
CA LEU A 17 -29.83 -22.47 33.07
C LEU A 17 -30.37 -22.07 31.71
N PRO A 18 -30.22 -20.81 31.23
CA PRO A 18 -30.48 -20.48 29.84
C PRO A 18 -29.42 -21.18 28.99
N GLY A 19 -29.90 -21.99 28.05
CA GLY A 19 -29.06 -22.67 27.09
C GLY A 19 -28.11 -21.71 26.38
N LEU A 20 -26.86 -22.13 26.27
CA LEU A 20 -25.89 -21.59 25.33
C LEU A 20 -26.52 -21.68 23.92
N ALA A 21 -27.07 -20.57 23.46
CA ALA A 21 -27.39 -20.38 22.05
C ALA A 21 -26.07 -20.46 21.29
N GLY A 22 -25.86 -21.57 20.60
CA GLY A 22 -24.75 -21.76 19.70
C GLY A 22 -24.70 -20.59 18.72
N ALA A 23 -23.52 -19.98 18.62
CA ALA A 23 -23.23 -19.07 17.51
C ALA A 23 -23.45 -19.89 16.23
N ALA A 24 -24.56 -19.61 15.57
CA ALA A 24 -24.85 -20.14 14.23
C ALA A 24 -23.73 -19.61 13.34
N ALA A 25 -22.83 -20.49 12.94
CA ALA A 25 -21.95 -20.25 11.81
C ALA A 25 -22.88 -19.81 10.66
N ALA A 26 -22.69 -18.57 10.19
CA ALA A 26 -23.39 -18.07 9.03
C ALA A 26 -23.05 -19.01 7.87
N GLU A 27 -23.96 -19.94 7.54
CA GLU A 27 -23.87 -20.73 6.34
C GLU A 27 -23.84 -19.77 5.15
N SER A 28 -22.66 -19.64 4.57
CA SER A 28 -22.45 -19.01 3.28
C SER A 28 -23.16 -19.85 2.24
N THR A 29 -24.40 -19.51 1.90
CA THR A 29 -25.07 -20.04 0.72
C THR A 29 -24.41 -19.47 -0.52
N VAL A 30 -23.24 -20.01 -0.86
CA VAL A 30 -22.62 -19.81 -2.17
C VAL A 30 -23.50 -20.56 -3.16
N ALA A 31 -24.01 -19.86 -4.17
CA ALA A 31 -24.75 -20.49 -5.26
C ALA A 31 -23.89 -21.62 -5.87
N VAL A 32 -24.31 -22.86 -5.71
CA VAL A 32 -23.67 -24.05 -6.29
C VAL A 32 -23.68 -23.88 -7.81
N GLY A 33 -22.47 -23.81 -8.40
CA GLY A 33 -22.28 -23.67 -9.86
C GLY A 33 -21.77 -22.33 -10.36
N ALA A 34 -21.71 -21.30 -9.53
CA ALA A 34 -21.14 -20.00 -9.93
C ALA A 34 -19.60 -20.03 -9.88
N ASN A 35 -18.97 -19.49 -10.92
CA ASN A 35 -17.52 -19.30 -11.05
C ASN A 35 -17.09 -18.06 -10.24
N ILE A 36 -17.28 -18.11 -8.90
CA ILE A 36 -17.05 -17.01 -7.95
C ILE A 36 -15.71 -17.20 -7.24
N LEU A 37 -14.85 -16.17 -7.29
CA LEU A 37 -13.61 -16.10 -6.53
C LEU A 37 -13.92 -15.74 -5.07
N ARG A 38 -13.42 -16.52 -4.11
CA ARG A 38 -13.61 -16.28 -2.67
C ARG A 38 -12.32 -15.83 -2.04
N VAL A 39 -12.33 -14.62 -1.48
CA VAL A 39 -11.16 -13.99 -0.86
C VAL A 39 -11.48 -13.43 0.51
N SER A 40 -10.46 -13.07 1.28
CA SER A 40 -10.66 -12.40 2.56
C SER A 40 -9.88 -11.11 2.65
N PHE A 41 -10.44 -10.13 3.35
CA PHE A 41 -9.76 -8.94 3.83
C PHE A 41 -9.35 -9.13 5.30
N VAL A 42 -8.23 -8.51 5.68
CA VAL A 42 -7.71 -8.60 7.07
C VAL A 42 -8.10 -7.39 7.92
N ALA A 43 -8.77 -6.42 7.34
CA ALA A 43 -9.39 -5.30 8.03
C ALA A 43 -10.60 -4.81 7.24
N ALA A 44 -11.47 -4.09 7.91
CA ALA A 44 -12.68 -3.52 7.31
C ALA A 44 -12.34 -2.41 6.30
N GLU A 45 -13.21 -2.30 5.30
CA GLU A 45 -13.26 -1.22 4.33
C GLU A 45 -13.95 0.02 4.89
N THR A 46 -13.68 1.20 4.29
CA THR A 46 -14.33 2.47 4.69
C THR A 46 -15.47 2.88 3.76
N GLY A 47 -15.49 2.39 2.53
CA GLY A 47 -16.48 2.69 1.49
C GLY A 47 -15.87 2.71 0.10
N PHE A 48 -16.63 3.15 -0.92
CA PHE A 48 -16.23 2.94 -2.32
C PHE A 48 -16.32 4.19 -3.20
N ASP A 49 -16.13 5.38 -2.63
CA ASP A 49 -16.04 6.62 -3.40
C ASP A 49 -14.56 7.04 -3.59
N PRO A 50 -14.01 7.03 -4.82
CA PRO A 50 -12.58 7.16 -5.07
C PRO A 50 -11.88 8.35 -4.39
N PRO A 51 -12.39 9.59 -4.38
CA PRO A 51 -11.69 10.71 -3.76
C PRO A 51 -11.71 10.68 -2.22
N ARG A 52 -12.52 9.81 -1.59
CA ARG A 52 -12.72 9.74 -0.14
C ARG A 52 -12.03 8.55 0.53
N VAL A 53 -11.48 7.61 -0.24
CA VAL A 53 -10.87 6.37 0.28
C VAL A 53 -9.35 6.37 0.09
N ASN A 54 -8.64 5.83 1.10
CA ASN A 54 -7.19 5.64 1.04
C ASN A 54 -6.75 4.29 1.66
N ASP A 55 -7.66 3.55 2.27
CA ASP A 55 -7.34 2.22 2.79
C ASP A 55 -7.23 1.19 1.66
N LEU A 56 -6.37 0.20 1.86
CA LEU A 56 -6.05 -0.82 0.86
C LEU A 56 -7.29 -1.60 0.39
N TYR A 57 -8.23 -1.89 1.30
CA TYR A 57 -9.37 -2.78 1.01
C TYR A 57 -10.44 -2.06 0.21
N SER A 58 -10.78 -0.83 0.58
CA SER A 58 -11.63 0.03 -0.23
C SER A 58 -11.05 0.24 -1.63
N ARG A 59 -9.76 0.56 -1.72
CA ARG A 59 -9.06 0.76 -3.00
C ARG A 59 -8.98 -0.51 -3.84
N THR A 60 -8.89 -1.68 -3.22
CA THR A 60 -8.93 -2.95 -3.97
C THR A 60 -10.31 -3.16 -4.61
N VAL A 61 -11.40 -2.86 -3.91
CA VAL A 61 -12.76 -2.96 -4.46
C VAL A 61 -12.97 -1.94 -5.58
N THR A 62 -12.66 -0.66 -5.33
CA THR A 62 -12.85 0.42 -6.32
C THR A 62 -12.06 0.17 -7.60
N ALA A 63 -10.85 -0.41 -7.52
CA ALA A 63 -10.04 -0.77 -8.68
C ALA A 63 -10.68 -1.80 -9.62
N HIS A 64 -11.65 -2.57 -9.14
CA HIS A 64 -12.38 -3.54 -9.95
C HIS A 64 -13.70 -3.00 -10.52
N ILE A 65 -14.16 -1.85 -10.00
CA ILE A 65 -15.42 -1.21 -10.40
C ILE A 65 -15.16 -0.03 -11.32
N PHE A 66 -14.14 0.79 -11.01
CA PHE A 66 -13.77 1.95 -11.82
C PHE A 66 -12.60 1.64 -12.75
N GLU A 67 -12.46 2.44 -13.80
CA GLU A 67 -11.32 2.35 -14.72
C GLU A 67 -10.64 3.71 -14.89
N SER A 68 -9.32 3.70 -14.75
CA SER A 68 -8.44 4.81 -15.09
C SER A 68 -8.16 4.85 -16.61
N LEU A 69 -7.41 5.87 -17.04
CA LEU A 69 -7.03 6.03 -18.44
C LEU A 69 -6.06 4.93 -18.93
N TYR A 70 -5.17 4.51 -18.04
CA TYR A 70 -4.13 3.50 -18.29
C TYR A 70 -4.11 2.46 -17.19
N ARG A 71 -3.39 1.38 -17.41
CA ARG A 71 -3.11 0.33 -16.42
C ARG A 71 -1.71 -0.22 -16.58
N TYR A 72 -1.26 -0.97 -15.60
CA TYR A 72 -0.04 -1.76 -15.76
C TYR A 72 -0.32 -3.09 -16.43
N ASP A 73 0.62 -3.56 -17.26
CA ASP A 73 0.55 -4.91 -17.85
C ASP A 73 0.48 -5.96 -16.73
N PRO A 74 -0.35 -7.00 -16.88
CA PRO A 74 -0.54 -8.00 -15.83
C PRO A 74 0.72 -8.77 -15.44
N LEU A 75 1.68 -8.96 -16.35
CA LEU A 75 2.82 -9.85 -16.14
C LEU A 75 4.20 -9.21 -16.41
N ALA A 76 4.24 -8.05 -17.06
CA ALA A 76 5.51 -7.43 -17.45
C ALA A 76 6.36 -7.01 -16.25
N MET A 77 7.65 -7.35 -16.27
CA MET A 77 8.68 -6.90 -15.33
C MET A 77 9.96 -6.55 -16.09
N PRO A 78 10.46 -5.30 -16.05
CA PRO A 78 9.88 -4.12 -15.39
C PRO A 78 8.45 -3.82 -15.83
N VAL A 79 7.71 -3.14 -14.96
CA VAL A 79 6.30 -2.82 -15.19
C VAL A 79 6.13 -1.97 -16.47
N LYS A 80 5.17 -2.35 -17.32
CA LYS A 80 4.81 -1.61 -18.56
C LYS A 80 3.44 -0.99 -18.43
N ILE A 81 3.28 0.22 -18.94
CA ILE A 81 1.99 0.92 -18.98
C ILE A 81 1.28 0.57 -20.28
N ARG A 82 -0.04 0.33 -20.18
CA ARG A 82 -0.94 0.04 -21.31
C ARG A 82 -2.16 0.95 -21.28
N PRO A 83 -2.72 1.30 -22.43
CA PRO A 83 -4.03 1.91 -22.50
C PRO A 83 -5.10 1.03 -21.86
N LEU A 84 -6.07 1.65 -21.15
CA LEU A 84 -7.22 0.98 -20.55
C LEU A 84 -8.53 1.55 -21.11
N THR A 85 -8.85 2.81 -20.80
CA THR A 85 -9.93 3.54 -21.44
C THR A 85 -9.42 4.51 -22.53
N ALA A 86 -8.13 4.81 -22.53
CA ALA A 86 -7.46 5.53 -23.59
C ALA A 86 -7.24 4.64 -24.84
N VAL A 87 -7.21 5.27 -26.02
CA VAL A 87 -6.92 4.58 -27.31
C VAL A 87 -5.45 4.18 -27.42
N ALA A 88 -4.54 5.06 -26.96
CA ALA A 88 -3.09 4.92 -27.06
C ALA A 88 -2.41 5.63 -25.88
N LEU A 89 -1.08 5.53 -25.76
CA LEU A 89 -0.32 6.37 -24.84
C LEU A 89 -0.57 7.85 -25.15
N PRO A 90 -0.44 8.76 -24.16
CA PRO A 90 -0.77 10.17 -24.34
C PRO A 90 0.19 10.88 -25.32
N GLU A 91 -0.29 11.89 -26.00
CA GLU A 91 0.56 12.87 -26.67
C GLU A 91 1.09 13.83 -25.59
N VAL A 92 2.41 13.96 -25.48
CA VAL A 92 3.06 14.74 -24.43
C VAL A 92 3.94 15.81 -25.06
N SER A 93 3.86 17.05 -24.57
CA SER A 93 4.77 18.12 -24.99
C SER A 93 6.21 17.81 -24.58
N ALA A 94 7.18 18.36 -25.34
CA ALA A 94 8.61 18.11 -25.11
C ALA A 94 9.09 18.50 -23.70
N ASP A 95 8.41 19.45 -23.06
CA ASP A 95 8.66 19.91 -21.70
C ASP A 95 7.86 19.14 -20.63
N PHE A 96 7.12 18.08 -20.97
CA PHE A 96 6.30 17.26 -20.08
C PHE A 96 5.23 18.05 -19.29
N ARG A 97 4.76 19.18 -19.84
CA ARG A 97 3.74 20.01 -19.19
C ARG A 97 2.35 19.82 -19.75
N VAL A 98 2.20 19.44 -21.02
CA VAL A 98 0.90 19.26 -21.68
C VAL A 98 0.71 17.80 -22.05
N TRP A 99 -0.39 17.21 -21.59
CA TRP A 99 -0.74 15.82 -21.77
C TRP A 99 -2.10 15.74 -22.46
N THR A 100 -2.16 15.17 -23.66
CA THR A 100 -3.40 15.01 -24.42
C THR A 100 -3.73 13.54 -24.57
N ILE A 101 -4.91 13.13 -24.12
CA ILE A 101 -5.35 11.75 -24.02
C ILE A 101 -6.64 11.58 -24.80
N ARG A 102 -6.69 10.61 -25.72
CA ARG A 102 -7.88 10.24 -26.47
C ARG A 102 -8.53 9.00 -25.89
N LEU A 103 -9.82 9.05 -25.64
CA LEU A 103 -10.61 7.96 -25.08
C LEU A 103 -11.14 7.03 -26.17
N GLN A 104 -11.27 5.75 -25.82
CA GLN A 104 -12.02 4.79 -26.63
C GLN A 104 -13.51 5.13 -26.60
N ARG A 105 -14.18 4.98 -27.72
CA ARG A 105 -15.65 5.10 -27.82
C ARG A 105 -16.33 3.80 -27.44
N GLY A 106 -17.61 3.86 -27.04
CA GLY A 106 -18.40 2.67 -26.73
C GLY A 106 -18.06 2.02 -25.38
N ILE A 107 -17.45 2.75 -24.46
CA ILE A 107 -17.29 2.34 -23.07
C ILE A 107 -18.49 2.87 -22.28
N PHE A 108 -19.19 2.00 -21.56
CA PHE A 108 -20.39 2.36 -20.81
C PHE A 108 -20.20 2.12 -19.30
N PHE A 109 -20.79 2.99 -18.49
CA PHE A 109 -20.95 2.75 -17.07
C PHE A 109 -21.89 1.57 -16.82
N ALA A 110 -21.74 0.89 -15.69
CA ALA A 110 -22.74 -0.08 -15.23
C ALA A 110 -24.11 0.59 -15.11
N ASP A 111 -25.17 -0.16 -15.41
CA ASP A 111 -26.54 0.35 -15.32
C ASP A 111 -26.85 0.84 -13.90
N ASP A 112 -27.43 2.05 -13.81
CA ASP A 112 -27.82 2.65 -12.53
C ASP A 112 -29.10 3.48 -12.70
N PRO A 113 -30.01 3.52 -11.69
CA PRO A 113 -31.21 4.36 -11.72
C PRO A 113 -30.96 5.85 -11.93
N ALA A 114 -29.75 6.35 -11.66
CA ALA A 114 -29.37 7.74 -11.91
C ALA A 114 -29.32 8.10 -13.41
N PHE A 115 -29.19 7.10 -14.31
CA PHE A 115 -29.09 7.30 -15.76
C PHE A 115 -30.47 7.32 -16.44
N LYS A 116 -31.34 8.23 -16.03
CA LYS A 116 -32.67 8.42 -16.64
C LYS A 116 -32.63 9.58 -17.63
N GLY A 117 -33.21 9.33 -18.80
CA GLY A 117 -33.47 10.40 -19.76
C GLY A 117 -34.62 11.33 -19.30
N PRO A 118 -34.86 12.43 -20.02
CA PRO A 118 -35.97 13.35 -19.72
C PRO A 118 -37.35 12.68 -19.72
N ASP A 119 -37.50 11.54 -20.40
CA ASP A 119 -38.70 10.70 -20.46
C ASP A 119 -38.78 9.71 -19.27
N GLY A 120 -37.88 9.78 -18.29
CA GLY A 120 -37.79 8.89 -17.13
C GLY A 120 -37.28 7.49 -17.43
N ARG A 121 -36.97 7.17 -18.70
CA ARG A 121 -36.45 5.86 -19.09
C ARG A 121 -34.94 5.77 -18.82
N GLN A 122 -34.51 4.64 -18.29
CA GLN A 122 -33.08 4.35 -18.12
C GLN A 122 -32.39 4.23 -19.48
N ARG A 123 -31.20 4.83 -19.60
CA ARG A 123 -30.39 4.80 -20.83
C ARG A 123 -28.95 4.40 -20.53
N PRO A 124 -28.28 3.65 -21.42
CA PRO A 124 -26.86 3.40 -21.30
C PRO A 124 -26.08 4.72 -21.25
N ARG A 125 -25.19 4.89 -20.28
CA ARG A 125 -24.37 6.10 -20.09
C ARG A 125 -22.94 5.85 -20.57
N GLU A 126 -22.60 6.43 -21.72
CA GLU A 126 -21.27 6.30 -22.31
C GLU A 126 -20.25 7.18 -21.56
N LEU A 127 -19.03 6.63 -21.34
CA LEU A 127 -17.88 7.33 -20.80
C LEU A 127 -17.41 8.43 -21.76
N VAL A 128 -17.22 9.63 -21.24
CA VAL A 128 -16.70 10.78 -21.99
C VAL A 128 -15.56 11.49 -21.24
N ALA A 129 -14.81 12.34 -21.92
CA ALA A 129 -13.67 13.04 -21.31
C ALA A 129 -14.06 13.91 -20.11
N GLN A 130 -15.27 14.47 -20.11
CA GLN A 130 -15.79 15.28 -19.00
C GLN A 130 -15.92 14.48 -17.70
N ASP A 131 -16.12 13.16 -17.75
CA ASP A 131 -16.21 12.30 -16.55
C ASP A 131 -14.87 12.26 -15.81
N TYR A 132 -13.75 12.26 -16.53
CA TYR A 132 -12.42 12.40 -15.93
C TYR A 132 -12.16 13.81 -15.39
N VAL A 133 -12.58 14.85 -16.11
CA VAL A 133 -12.49 16.23 -15.61
C VAL A 133 -13.24 16.36 -14.28
N TYR A 134 -14.46 15.83 -14.21
CA TYR A 134 -15.26 15.83 -13.00
C TYR A 134 -14.59 15.01 -11.89
N ALA A 135 -14.12 13.79 -12.17
CA ALA A 135 -13.45 12.93 -11.21
C ALA A 135 -12.20 13.62 -10.60
N PHE A 136 -11.33 14.22 -11.42
CA PHE A 136 -10.15 14.95 -10.92
C PHE A 136 -10.53 16.17 -10.08
N LYS A 137 -11.54 16.96 -10.46
CA LYS A 137 -12.03 18.10 -9.69
C LYS A 137 -12.49 17.70 -8.28
N ARG A 138 -13.07 16.51 -8.11
CA ARG A 138 -13.56 16.04 -6.81
C ARG A 138 -12.47 15.92 -5.74
N PHE A 139 -11.21 15.65 -6.11
CA PHE A 139 -10.10 15.61 -5.15
C PHE A 139 -9.79 17.00 -4.56
N PHE A 140 -10.13 18.08 -5.30
CA PHE A 140 -9.88 19.45 -4.89
C PHE A 140 -11.08 20.08 -4.18
N ASP A 141 -12.25 19.45 -4.19
CA ASP A 141 -13.39 19.92 -3.40
C ASP A 141 -13.09 19.82 -1.90
N PRO A 142 -13.10 20.96 -1.15
CA PRO A 142 -12.86 20.94 0.30
C PRO A 142 -13.84 20.05 1.07
N ALA A 143 -15.08 19.87 0.59
CA ALA A 143 -16.10 19.04 1.24
C ALA A 143 -15.75 17.55 1.17
N MET A 144 -15.00 17.11 0.17
CA MET A 144 -14.57 15.73 0.04
C MET A 144 -13.52 15.34 1.10
N LYS A 145 -12.75 16.30 1.63
CA LYS A 145 -11.65 16.06 2.57
C LYS A 145 -10.73 14.94 2.08
N SER A 146 -10.44 14.94 0.77
CA SER A 146 -9.72 13.87 0.11
C SER A 146 -8.35 13.61 0.75
N PRO A 147 -8.05 12.38 1.17
CA PRO A 147 -6.73 12.02 1.67
C PRO A 147 -5.66 12.01 0.57
N LEU A 148 -6.06 12.03 -0.70
CA LEU A 148 -5.18 12.05 -1.87
C LEU A 148 -4.98 13.45 -2.46
N TYR A 149 -5.60 14.49 -1.85
CA TYR A 149 -5.50 15.86 -2.34
C TYR A 149 -4.04 16.32 -2.51
N SER A 150 -3.21 16.15 -1.49
CA SER A 150 -1.81 16.61 -1.53
C SER A 150 -1.05 15.97 -2.69
N ASN A 151 -1.18 14.66 -2.88
CA ASN A 151 -0.47 13.94 -3.94
C ASN A 151 -0.81 14.50 -5.33
N LEU A 152 -2.10 14.78 -5.58
CA LEU A 152 -2.53 15.31 -6.86
C LEU A 152 -2.22 16.82 -7.01
N ASN A 153 -2.23 17.57 -5.90
CA ASN A 153 -1.85 18.97 -5.87
C ASN A 153 -0.36 19.16 -6.19
N ASP A 154 0.50 18.26 -5.73
CA ASP A 154 1.94 18.28 -5.99
C ASP A 154 2.29 18.06 -7.47
N GLU A 155 1.38 17.44 -8.23
CA GLU A 155 1.52 17.37 -9.71
C GLU A 155 1.35 18.73 -10.39
N GLY A 156 0.65 19.67 -9.73
CA GLY A 156 0.55 21.06 -10.18
C GLY A 156 -0.33 21.25 -11.39
N ILE A 157 -1.51 20.62 -11.44
CA ILE A 157 -2.51 20.89 -12.49
C ILE A 157 -2.96 22.34 -12.41
N GLU A 158 -2.77 23.11 -13.50
CA GLU A 158 -3.02 24.54 -13.52
C GLU A 158 -4.49 24.87 -13.19
N GLY A 159 -4.70 25.80 -12.26
CA GLY A 159 -6.03 26.33 -11.88
C GLY A 159 -6.82 25.48 -10.85
N LEU A 160 -6.45 24.21 -10.60
CA LEU A 160 -7.22 23.37 -9.68
C LEU A 160 -7.09 23.79 -8.22
N ASP A 161 -5.88 24.12 -7.75
CA ASP A 161 -5.71 24.59 -6.37
C ASP A 161 -6.31 25.97 -6.18
N GLU A 162 -6.20 26.86 -7.16
CA GLU A 162 -6.85 28.18 -7.14
C GLU A 162 -8.37 28.06 -6.99
N LEU A 163 -8.98 27.11 -7.69
CA LEU A 163 -10.42 26.84 -7.57
C LEU A 163 -10.78 26.38 -6.16
N ARG A 164 -9.98 25.48 -5.56
CA ARG A 164 -10.12 25.06 -4.17
C ARG A 164 -9.97 26.22 -3.20
N GLN A 165 -8.93 27.04 -3.34
CA GLN A 165 -8.69 28.19 -2.47
C GLN A 165 -9.81 29.23 -2.58
N ALA A 166 -10.37 29.41 -3.77
CA ALA A 166 -11.52 30.30 -3.98
C ALA A 166 -12.77 29.81 -3.23
N ALA A 167 -13.05 28.50 -3.24
CA ALA A 167 -14.15 27.91 -2.49
C ALA A 167 -13.97 28.10 -0.97
N LEU A 168 -12.76 27.85 -0.44
CA LEU A 168 -12.41 28.02 0.96
C LEU A 168 -12.55 29.49 1.41
N LYS A 169 -11.96 30.44 0.66
CA LYS A 169 -12.00 31.87 1.00
C LYS A 169 -13.41 32.44 0.99
N ARG A 170 -14.25 32.00 0.07
CA ARG A 170 -15.62 32.50 -0.09
C ARG A 170 -16.64 31.75 0.76
N ASN A 171 -16.24 30.67 1.41
CA ASN A 171 -17.11 29.73 2.13
C ASN A 171 -18.32 29.31 1.28
N LYS A 172 -18.07 28.97 0.01
CA LYS A 172 -19.07 28.56 -0.98
C LYS A 172 -18.81 27.13 -1.43
N PRO A 173 -19.82 26.41 -1.93
CA PRO A 173 -19.63 25.12 -2.58
C PRO A 173 -18.56 25.20 -3.68
N PHE A 174 -17.84 24.11 -3.87
CA PHE A 174 -16.85 23.98 -4.93
C PHE A 174 -17.54 24.05 -6.31
N ASP A 175 -17.01 24.87 -7.21
CA ASP A 175 -17.60 25.07 -8.53
C ASP A 175 -17.06 24.02 -9.53
N TYR A 176 -17.85 22.95 -9.72
CA TYR A 176 -17.52 21.92 -10.69
C TYR A 176 -17.64 22.35 -12.16
N ASP A 177 -18.37 23.43 -12.44
CA ASP A 177 -18.63 23.91 -13.81
C ASP A 177 -17.63 25.01 -14.23
N ALA A 178 -16.82 25.53 -13.29
CA ALA A 178 -15.77 26.49 -13.59
C ALA A 178 -14.83 25.98 -14.68
N PRO A 179 -14.63 26.71 -15.76
CA PRO A 179 -13.68 26.33 -16.82
C PRO A 179 -12.24 26.39 -16.28
N LEU A 180 -11.43 25.41 -16.65
CA LEU A 180 -10.01 25.34 -16.28
C LEU A 180 -9.17 25.07 -17.53
N GLU A 181 -8.14 25.89 -17.76
CA GLU A 181 -7.17 25.64 -18.84
C GLU A 181 -6.28 24.44 -18.52
N GLY A 182 -6.02 24.19 -17.23
CA GLY A 182 -5.18 23.07 -16.77
C GLY A 182 -5.85 21.71 -16.82
N LEU A 183 -7.20 21.65 -16.92
CA LEU A 183 -7.93 20.38 -16.95
C LEU A 183 -9.23 20.54 -17.72
N ARG A 184 -9.28 20.04 -18.95
CA ARG A 184 -10.42 20.23 -19.81
C ARG A 184 -10.69 19.06 -20.76
N ALA A 185 -11.93 18.84 -21.08
CA ALA A 185 -12.35 18.06 -22.22
C ALA A 185 -12.31 18.98 -23.47
N ILE A 186 -11.39 18.74 -24.42
CA ILE A 186 -11.29 19.51 -25.66
C ILE A 186 -12.49 19.19 -26.55
N ASP A 187 -12.85 17.91 -26.60
CA ASP A 187 -14.05 17.39 -27.22
C ASP A 187 -14.60 16.22 -26.37
N ARG A 188 -15.66 15.56 -26.86
CA ARG A 188 -16.33 14.46 -26.16
C ARG A 188 -15.38 13.34 -25.70
N TYR A 189 -14.28 13.09 -26.42
CA TYR A 189 -13.38 11.97 -26.18
C TYR A 189 -11.92 12.39 -26.02
N THR A 190 -11.63 13.69 -25.91
CA THR A 190 -10.25 14.16 -25.76
C THR A 190 -10.09 14.96 -24.46
N LEU A 191 -9.32 14.40 -23.55
CA LEU A 191 -8.91 15.04 -22.30
C LEU A 191 -7.56 15.73 -22.49
N GLN A 192 -7.41 16.95 -22.01
CA GLN A 192 -6.12 17.63 -21.90
C GLN A 192 -5.84 18.05 -20.47
N VAL A 193 -4.60 17.77 -20.03
CA VAL A 193 -4.08 18.21 -18.74
C VAL A 193 -2.85 19.08 -18.96
N ARG A 194 -2.80 20.25 -18.31
CA ARG A 194 -1.65 21.15 -18.30
C ARG A 194 -1.11 21.31 -16.89
N LEU A 195 0.20 21.19 -16.76
CA LEU A 195 0.93 21.22 -15.47
C LEU A 195 1.79 22.49 -15.39
N ARG A 196 1.97 23.02 -14.17
CA ARG A 196 2.79 24.21 -13.89
C ARG A 196 4.28 23.99 -14.14
N ALA A 197 4.73 22.75 -13.94
CA ALA A 197 6.14 22.36 -14.07
C ALA A 197 6.26 21.05 -14.85
N PRO A 198 7.45 20.74 -15.41
CA PRO A 198 7.72 19.45 -16.03
C PRO A 198 7.44 18.29 -15.08
N ARG A 199 6.59 17.33 -15.49
CA ARG A 199 6.23 16.12 -14.71
C ARG A 199 6.32 14.87 -15.58
N PRO A 200 7.52 14.34 -15.89
CA PRO A 200 7.68 13.19 -16.78
C PRO A 200 6.94 11.92 -16.32
N ARG A 201 6.60 11.82 -15.04
CA ARG A 201 5.93 10.67 -14.41
C ARG A 201 4.45 10.86 -14.13
N PHE A 202 3.86 11.96 -14.56
CA PHE A 202 2.42 12.24 -14.37
C PHE A 202 1.52 11.09 -14.85
N LEU A 203 1.96 10.37 -15.91
CA LEU A 203 1.26 9.18 -16.43
C LEU A 203 1.04 8.09 -15.38
N LEU A 204 1.91 7.94 -14.37
CA LEU A 204 1.80 6.91 -13.35
C LEU A 204 0.52 7.08 -12.51
N ASN A 205 0.10 8.31 -12.22
CA ASN A 205 -1.15 8.58 -11.51
C ASN A 205 -2.37 8.14 -12.33
N MET A 206 -2.28 8.24 -13.66
CA MET A 206 -3.38 7.85 -14.56
C MET A 206 -3.51 6.33 -14.73
N CYS A 207 -2.66 5.53 -14.06
CA CYS A 207 -2.72 4.06 -14.05
C CYS A 207 -3.47 3.50 -12.83
N ASP A 208 -3.93 4.33 -11.91
CA ASP A 208 -4.57 3.91 -10.68
C ASP A 208 -6.10 3.98 -10.80
N SER A 209 -6.72 2.86 -11.16
CA SER A 209 -8.19 2.74 -11.24
C SER A 209 -8.88 2.90 -9.88
N SER A 210 -8.18 2.67 -8.78
CA SER A 210 -8.77 2.76 -7.45
C SER A 210 -9.04 4.20 -7.00
N GLY A 211 -8.23 5.14 -7.46
CA GLY A 211 -8.32 6.55 -7.12
C GLY A 211 -8.75 7.42 -8.31
N PHE A 212 -8.18 7.21 -9.49
CA PHE A 212 -8.34 8.10 -10.65
C PHE A 212 -9.22 7.51 -11.75
N GLY A 213 -10.11 6.58 -11.41
CA GLY A 213 -11.13 6.08 -12.32
C GLY A 213 -12.20 7.13 -12.63
N ALA A 214 -12.81 7.02 -13.82
CA ALA A 214 -13.89 7.91 -14.22
C ALA A 214 -15.14 7.74 -13.34
N VAL A 215 -15.79 8.85 -13.02
CA VAL A 215 -17.01 8.89 -12.20
C VAL A 215 -18.09 9.69 -12.93
N ALA A 216 -19.29 9.13 -13.04
CA ALA A 216 -20.43 9.83 -13.62
C ALA A 216 -21.01 10.83 -12.60
N ARG A 217 -21.13 12.10 -13.00
CA ARG A 217 -21.65 13.19 -12.16
C ARG A 217 -23.08 12.93 -11.68
N GLU A 218 -23.90 12.38 -12.56
CA GLU A 218 -25.33 12.08 -12.31
C GLU A 218 -25.49 11.09 -11.14
N VAL A 219 -24.58 10.11 -11.03
CA VAL A 219 -24.56 9.14 -9.93
C VAL A 219 -24.21 9.83 -8.61
N VAL A 220 -23.14 10.64 -8.60
CA VAL A 220 -22.71 11.37 -7.40
C VAL A 220 -23.81 12.30 -6.89
N GLU A 221 -24.43 13.04 -7.78
CA GLU A 221 -25.52 13.98 -7.43
C GLU A 221 -26.78 13.24 -6.97
N SER A 222 -27.10 12.09 -7.54
CA SER A 222 -28.27 11.28 -7.17
C SER A 222 -28.14 10.66 -5.77
N TYR A 223 -26.95 10.18 -5.40
CA TYR A 223 -26.74 9.50 -4.11
C TYR A 223 -26.19 10.42 -3.02
N GLY A 224 -25.60 11.55 -3.36
CA GLY A 224 -25.12 12.55 -2.39
C GLY A 224 -24.22 11.92 -1.31
N ASP A 225 -24.60 12.02 -0.04
CA ASP A 225 -23.83 11.50 1.08
C ASP A 225 -23.73 9.96 1.10
N ASN A 226 -24.64 9.25 0.41
CA ASN A 226 -24.66 7.80 0.31
C ASN A 226 -23.76 7.26 -0.83
N ILE A 227 -23.07 8.11 -1.57
CA ILE A 227 -22.22 7.70 -2.72
C ILE A 227 -21.18 6.64 -2.34
N MET A 228 -20.71 6.60 -1.09
CA MET A 228 -19.79 5.59 -0.59
C MET A 228 -20.32 4.14 -0.71
N ALA A 229 -21.63 3.97 -0.78
CA ALA A 229 -22.30 2.67 -0.93
C ALA A 229 -22.80 2.38 -2.35
N HIS A 230 -22.64 3.33 -3.27
CA HIS A 230 -23.15 3.25 -4.64
C HIS A 230 -22.05 3.51 -5.69
N PRO A 231 -20.99 2.67 -5.72
CA PRO A 231 -19.93 2.79 -6.72
C PRO A 231 -20.45 2.33 -8.08
N VAL A 232 -20.51 3.23 -9.05
CA VAL A 232 -20.91 2.96 -10.44
C VAL A 232 -19.76 3.32 -11.36
N GLY A 233 -19.14 2.33 -11.97
CA GLY A 233 -17.98 2.50 -12.84
C GLY A 233 -18.14 1.77 -14.17
N THR A 234 -17.09 1.81 -14.97
CA THR A 234 -17.00 1.16 -16.28
C THR A 234 -16.28 -0.18 -16.24
N GLY A 235 -15.82 -0.60 -15.05
CA GLY A 235 -14.98 -1.78 -14.84
C GLY A 235 -15.71 -3.12 -14.99
N PRO A 236 -14.93 -4.23 -14.90
CA PRO A 236 -15.43 -5.59 -15.14
C PRO A 236 -16.43 -6.07 -14.11
N TYR A 237 -16.50 -5.44 -12.95
CA TYR A 237 -17.45 -5.80 -11.89
C TYR A 237 -18.26 -4.60 -11.43
N ARG A 238 -19.43 -4.92 -10.81
CA ARG A 238 -20.25 -3.97 -10.07
C ARG A 238 -20.53 -4.49 -8.67
N LEU A 239 -20.83 -3.59 -7.74
CA LEU A 239 -21.20 -3.95 -6.38
C LEU A 239 -22.59 -4.59 -6.37
N LYS A 240 -22.70 -5.82 -5.86
CA LYS A 240 -23.98 -6.53 -5.67
C LYS A 240 -24.50 -6.41 -4.25
N GLU A 241 -23.61 -6.58 -3.29
CA GLU A 241 -23.95 -6.57 -1.86
C GLU A 241 -22.80 -5.97 -1.06
N TRP A 242 -23.12 -5.15 -0.08
CA TRP A 242 -22.18 -4.65 0.90
C TRP A 242 -22.78 -4.72 2.31
N ARG A 243 -22.23 -5.59 3.12
CA ARG A 243 -22.44 -5.63 4.57
C ARG A 243 -21.17 -5.12 5.22
N ARG A 244 -21.21 -3.85 5.65
CA ARG A 244 -20.06 -3.15 6.20
C ARG A 244 -19.31 -4.01 7.21
N SER A 245 -17.96 -4.06 7.09
CA SER A 245 -17.04 -4.81 7.97
C SER A 245 -17.32 -6.32 8.05
N SER A 246 -18.05 -6.88 7.12
CA SER A 246 -18.43 -8.30 7.13
C SER A 246 -18.28 -8.97 5.77
N ARG A 247 -18.99 -8.48 4.74
CA ARG A 247 -19.01 -9.12 3.42
C ARG A 247 -19.23 -8.12 2.30
N ILE A 248 -18.49 -8.31 1.19
CA ILE A 248 -18.68 -7.56 -0.05
C ILE A 248 -18.82 -8.58 -1.18
N VAL A 249 -19.85 -8.42 -2.02
CA VAL A 249 -20.05 -9.28 -3.19
C VAL A 249 -19.99 -8.40 -4.44
N LEU A 250 -19.06 -8.75 -5.32
CA LEU A 250 -18.99 -8.19 -6.66
C LEU A 250 -19.53 -9.21 -7.66
N GLU A 251 -20.32 -8.74 -8.60
CA GLU A 251 -20.78 -9.55 -9.74
C GLU A 251 -20.24 -8.95 -11.04
N ARG A 252 -20.18 -9.76 -12.10
CA ARG A 252 -19.80 -9.32 -13.44
C ARG A 252 -20.68 -8.15 -13.87
N ASN A 253 -20.07 -7.08 -14.38
CA ASN A 253 -20.79 -5.95 -14.96
C ASN A 253 -21.30 -6.32 -16.36
N PRO A 254 -22.62 -6.40 -16.60
CA PRO A 254 -23.18 -6.74 -17.90
C PRO A 254 -22.85 -5.73 -19.01
N ALA A 255 -22.65 -4.46 -18.63
CA ALA A 255 -22.28 -3.38 -19.55
C ALA A 255 -20.78 -3.35 -19.88
N PHE A 256 -19.98 -4.21 -19.25
CA PHE A 256 -18.54 -4.25 -19.50
C PHE A 256 -18.24 -4.67 -20.93
N ARG A 257 -17.46 -3.85 -21.62
CA ARG A 257 -17.07 -4.06 -23.00
C ARG A 257 -16.33 -5.37 -23.21
N GLU A 258 -16.23 -5.81 -24.44
CA GLU A 258 -15.33 -6.90 -24.78
C GLU A 258 -13.87 -6.45 -24.60
N MET A 259 -13.19 -7.03 -23.61
CA MET A 259 -11.78 -6.85 -23.37
C MET A 259 -11.09 -8.20 -23.41
N LEU A 260 -10.11 -8.35 -24.28
CA LEU A 260 -9.35 -9.59 -24.45
C LEU A 260 -8.09 -9.57 -23.57
N TYR A 261 -7.77 -10.71 -22.98
CA TYR A 261 -6.55 -10.87 -22.19
C TYR A 261 -5.32 -10.71 -23.07
N HIS A 262 -4.43 -9.84 -22.61
CA HIS A 262 -3.11 -9.63 -23.18
C HIS A 262 -2.13 -9.32 -22.04
N ALA A 263 -0.92 -9.89 -22.12
CA ALA A 263 0.17 -9.67 -21.17
C ALA A 263 1.52 -9.84 -21.86
N GLU A 264 2.56 -9.28 -21.25
CA GLU A 264 3.95 -9.36 -21.76
C GLU A 264 4.88 -9.89 -20.66
N PRO A 265 4.78 -11.19 -20.30
CA PRO A 265 5.72 -11.79 -19.36
C PRO A 265 7.13 -11.84 -19.96
N ASN A 266 8.16 -11.73 -19.12
CA ASN A 266 9.54 -11.92 -19.54
C ASN A 266 9.77 -13.35 -20.06
N ALA A 267 10.79 -13.54 -20.87
CA ALA A 267 11.11 -14.84 -21.47
C ALA A 267 11.49 -15.91 -20.43
N ASP A 268 12.06 -15.50 -19.31
CA ASP A 268 12.44 -16.34 -18.17
C ASP A 268 11.31 -16.59 -17.16
N ASP A 269 10.16 -15.89 -17.30
CA ASP A 269 8.97 -16.14 -16.49
C ASP A 269 8.14 -17.29 -17.06
N ALA A 270 8.59 -18.54 -16.82
CA ALA A 270 7.95 -19.74 -17.34
C ALA A 270 6.45 -19.83 -17.00
N GLN A 271 6.06 -19.41 -15.77
CA GLN A 271 4.65 -19.40 -15.35
C GLN A 271 3.84 -18.34 -16.11
N GLY A 272 4.40 -17.15 -16.29
CA GLY A 272 3.78 -16.08 -17.07
C GLY A 272 3.61 -16.46 -18.53
N GLN A 273 4.60 -17.12 -19.13
CA GLN A 273 4.53 -17.62 -20.51
C GLN A 273 3.44 -18.69 -20.67
N ALA A 274 3.32 -19.61 -19.70
CA ALA A 274 2.26 -20.63 -19.71
C ALA A 274 0.86 -19.99 -19.60
N TRP A 275 0.70 -18.95 -18.77
CA TRP A 275 -0.56 -18.21 -18.66
C TRP A 275 -0.86 -17.39 -19.92
N LEU A 276 0.14 -16.77 -20.51
CA LEU A 276 -0.05 -16.08 -21.80
C LEU A 276 -0.54 -17.04 -22.87
N ALA A 277 0.08 -18.24 -22.98
CA ALA A 277 -0.35 -19.27 -23.95
C ALA A 277 -1.79 -19.73 -23.70
N ARG A 278 -2.21 -19.88 -22.43
CA ARG A 278 -3.55 -20.32 -22.03
C ARG A 278 -4.63 -19.26 -22.24
N PHE A 279 -4.31 -17.98 -21.98
CA PHE A 279 -5.33 -16.93 -21.82
C PHE A 279 -5.37 -15.90 -22.94
N LYS A 280 -4.32 -15.77 -23.77
CA LYS A 280 -4.24 -14.80 -24.86
C LYS A 280 -5.50 -14.83 -25.74
N GLY A 281 -6.12 -13.67 -25.91
CA GLY A 281 -7.31 -13.50 -26.73
C GLY A 281 -8.62 -13.99 -26.09
N ARG A 282 -8.60 -14.48 -24.85
CA ARG A 282 -9.83 -14.81 -24.12
C ARG A 282 -10.44 -13.55 -23.49
N ARG A 283 -11.76 -13.51 -23.45
CA ARG A 283 -12.54 -12.39 -22.90
C ARG A 283 -12.41 -12.31 -21.37
N LEU A 284 -12.20 -11.12 -20.84
CA LEU A 284 -12.21 -10.80 -19.42
C LEU A 284 -13.62 -10.36 -18.93
N PRO A 285 -13.91 -10.49 -17.62
CA PRO A 285 -13.16 -11.21 -16.59
C PRO A 285 -13.32 -12.73 -16.75
N PHE A 286 -12.36 -13.55 -16.22
CA PHE A 286 -12.42 -15.01 -16.31
C PHE A 286 -13.40 -15.65 -15.33
N ASN A 287 -13.79 -14.94 -14.27
CA ASN A 287 -14.78 -15.40 -13.28
C ASN A 287 -16.02 -14.51 -13.30
N ASP A 288 -17.10 -14.98 -12.66
CA ASP A 288 -18.40 -14.32 -12.71
C ASP A 288 -18.61 -13.33 -11.56
N GLY A 289 -17.70 -13.32 -10.59
CA GLY A 289 -17.78 -12.42 -9.46
C GLY A 289 -16.77 -12.75 -8.37
N VAL A 290 -16.79 -11.94 -7.32
CA VAL A 290 -15.89 -12.06 -6.16
C VAL A 290 -16.71 -11.98 -4.88
N ASP A 291 -16.54 -12.94 -4.00
CA ASP A 291 -17.10 -12.96 -2.65
C ASP A 291 -15.99 -12.69 -1.64
N ILE A 292 -16.08 -11.58 -0.95
CA ILE A 292 -15.07 -11.06 -0.04
C ILE A 292 -15.62 -11.11 1.37
N VAL A 293 -14.95 -11.82 2.28
CA VAL A 293 -15.28 -11.85 3.70
C VAL A 293 -14.21 -11.13 4.52
N VAL A 294 -14.60 -10.42 5.56
CA VAL A 294 -13.65 -9.77 6.46
C VAL A 294 -13.27 -10.76 7.56
N LEU A 295 -12.00 -11.18 7.59
CA LEU A 295 -11.43 -12.13 8.55
C LEU A 295 -10.17 -11.50 9.16
N GLU A 296 -10.34 -10.75 10.25
CA GLU A 296 -9.25 -10.00 10.88
C GLU A 296 -8.25 -10.92 11.58
N GLU A 297 -8.74 -11.98 12.23
CA GLU A 297 -7.91 -12.92 12.96
C GLU A 297 -7.09 -13.84 12.03
N GLU A 298 -5.77 -13.87 12.23
CA GLU A 298 -4.84 -14.66 11.40
C GLU A 298 -5.16 -16.15 11.41
N GLN A 299 -5.52 -16.71 12.56
CA GLN A 299 -5.84 -18.14 12.70
C GLN A 299 -7.12 -18.49 11.96
N THR A 300 -8.18 -17.71 12.10
CA THR A 300 -9.44 -17.92 11.39
C THR A 300 -9.24 -17.88 9.88
N ARG A 301 -8.50 -16.90 9.39
CA ARG A 301 -8.17 -16.76 7.96
C ARG A 301 -7.35 -17.95 7.44
N TRP A 302 -6.34 -18.39 8.21
CA TRP A 302 -5.52 -19.55 7.87
C TRP A 302 -6.34 -20.84 7.79
N LEU A 303 -7.21 -21.10 8.79
CA LEU A 303 -8.09 -22.27 8.81
C LEU A 303 -9.13 -22.22 7.68
N SER A 304 -9.72 -21.06 7.40
CA SER A 304 -10.63 -20.88 6.26
C SER A 304 -9.98 -21.24 4.92
N PHE A 305 -8.71 -20.90 4.73
CA PHE A 305 -7.96 -21.33 3.55
C PHE A 305 -7.72 -22.84 3.54
N LEU A 306 -7.26 -23.41 4.66
CA LEU A 306 -7.02 -24.86 4.75
C LEU A 306 -8.30 -25.69 4.51
N ASN A 307 -9.45 -25.17 4.91
CA ASN A 307 -10.76 -25.81 4.71
C ASN A 307 -11.38 -25.51 3.33
N GLY A 308 -10.67 -24.79 2.45
CA GLY A 308 -11.17 -24.46 1.11
C GLY A 308 -12.34 -23.46 1.09
N GLN A 309 -12.57 -22.72 2.17
CA GLN A 309 -13.60 -21.68 2.26
C GLN A 309 -13.20 -20.39 1.54
N ILE A 310 -11.91 -20.09 1.48
CA ILE A 310 -11.31 -19.02 0.66
C ILE A 310 -10.29 -19.62 -0.32
N ASP A 311 -10.15 -19.00 -1.48
CA ASP A 311 -9.38 -19.51 -2.60
C ASP A 311 -7.93 -19.02 -2.60
N LEU A 312 -7.69 -17.85 -2.00
CA LEU A 312 -6.41 -17.17 -1.95
C LEU A 312 -6.09 -16.74 -0.52
N VAL A 313 -4.85 -16.84 -0.11
CA VAL A 313 -4.38 -16.29 1.18
C VAL A 313 -2.95 -15.79 1.09
N GLY A 314 -2.69 -14.58 1.60
CA GLY A 314 -1.35 -14.20 2.02
C GLY A 314 -1.00 -14.94 3.30
N VAL A 315 0.11 -15.66 3.35
CA VAL A 315 0.51 -16.44 4.52
C VAL A 315 0.69 -15.51 5.73
N PRO A 316 -0.12 -15.68 6.79
CA PRO A 316 0.04 -14.87 7.99
C PRO A 316 1.40 -15.15 8.64
N LEU A 317 2.01 -14.13 9.22
CA LEU A 317 3.36 -14.24 9.79
C LEU A 317 3.45 -15.33 10.87
N ALA A 318 2.39 -15.52 11.66
CA ALA A 318 2.32 -16.56 12.68
C ALA A 318 2.49 -17.98 12.10
N PHE A 319 2.05 -18.21 10.87
CA PHE A 319 2.08 -19.51 10.21
C PHE A 319 3.19 -19.65 9.15
N ALA A 320 4.02 -18.62 8.95
CA ALA A 320 5.04 -18.63 7.90
C ALA A 320 6.02 -19.82 8.02
N SER A 321 6.51 -20.11 9.22
CA SER A 321 7.43 -21.25 9.44
C SER A 321 6.77 -22.62 9.21
N LEU A 322 5.45 -22.73 9.35
CA LEU A 322 4.69 -23.96 9.09
C LEU A 322 4.32 -24.11 7.60
N ALA A 323 3.98 -23.01 6.95
CA ALA A 323 3.57 -23.01 5.56
C ALA A 323 4.74 -23.07 4.58
N VAL A 324 5.87 -22.43 4.95
CA VAL A 324 7.02 -22.19 4.08
C VAL A 324 8.34 -22.50 4.79
N PRO A 325 8.54 -23.74 5.30
CA PRO A 325 9.80 -24.11 5.90
C PRO A 325 10.94 -24.05 4.87
N ASN A 326 12.07 -23.41 5.23
CA ASN A 326 13.24 -23.25 4.38
C ASN A 326 12.89 -22.68 2.98
N ASP A 327 12.00 -21.67 2.94
CA ASP A 327 11.58 -20.99 1.71
C ASP A 327 10.86 -21.86 0.67
N ARG A 328 10.37 -23.04 1.07
CA ARG A 328 9.64 -23.99 0.21
C ARG A 328 8.26 -24.28 0.78
N LEU A 329 7.30 -24.49 -0.12
CA LEU A 329 5.96 -24.89 0.30
C LEU A 329 6.01 -26.19 1.11
N ALA A 330 5.36 -26.20 2.26
CA ALA A 330 5.31 -27.37 3.13
C ALA A 330 4.76 -28.61 2.37
N PRO A 331 5.36 -29.82 2.55
CA PRO A 331 4.98 -31.01 1.78
C PRO A 331 3.52 -31.41 1.90
N ASN A 332 2.90 -31.17 3.05
CA ASN A 332 1.47 -31.44 3.26
C ASN A 332 0.56 -30.51 2.43
N LEU A 333 0.96 -29.26 2.23
CA LEU A 333 0.25 -28.29 1.37
C LEU A 333 0.48 -28.63 -0.12
N ALA A 334 1.72 -28.94 -0.49
CA ALA A 334 2.06 -29.33 -1.86
C ALA A 334 1.28 -30.58 -2.31
N ARG A 335 1.14 -31.60 -1.44
CA ARG A 335 0.33 -32.81 -1.74
C ARG A 335 -1.14 -32.54 -1.97
N ARG A 336 -1.67 -31.44 -1.44
CA ARG A 336 -3.03 -30.95 -1.69
C ARG A 336 -3.16 -30.18 -3.01
N GLY A 337 -2.06 -30.03 -3.78
CA GLY A 337 -2.05 -29.24 -5.02
C GLY A 337 -2.06 -27.72 -4.79
N ILE A 338 -1.89 -27.25 -3.54
CA ILE A 338 -1.79 -25.83 -3.24
C ILE A 338 -0.55 -25.28 -3.94
N THR A 339 -0.67 -24.13 -4.56
CA THR A 339 0.44 -23.43 -5.22
C THR A 339 0.92 -22.26 -4.37
N MET A 340 2.21 -21.95 -4.46
CA MET A 340 2.86 -20.88 -3.71
C MET A 340 3.55 -19.92 -4.65
N ARG A 341 3.42 -18.63 -4.35
CA ARG A 341 4.22 -17.58 -4.95
C ARG A 341 4.84 -16.70 -3.87
N ARG A 342 6.16 -16.54 -3.95
CA ARG A 342 6.91 -15.58 -3.13
C ARG A 342 7.44 -14.46 -4.00
N TYR A 343 7.37 -13.25 -3.49
CA TYR A 343 7.88 -12.05 -4.17
C TYR A 343 8.27 -10.98 -3.15
N MET A 344 9.26 -10.18 -3.49
CA MET A 344 9.57 -8.99 -2.70
C MET A 344 8.46 -7.95 -2.91
N ASN A 345 7.91 -7.44 -1.82
CA ASN A 345 7.05 -6.27 -1.89
C ASN A 345 7.86 -5.05 -2.37
N PRO A 346 7.23 -4.12 -3.07
CA PRO A 346 7.87 -2.84 -3.40
C PRO A 346 7.93 -1.94 -2.17
N ASP A 347 8.64 -2.38 -1.13
CA ASP A 347 8.70 -1.70 0.16
C ASP A 347 10.10 -1.72 0.77
N PHE A 348 10.29 -0.91 1.80
CA PHE A 348 11.42 -1.01 2.71
C PHE A 348 10.97 -0.69 4.14
N THR A 349 11.67 -1.27 5.12
CA THR A 349 11.55 -0.88 6.52
C THR A 349 12.80 -0.16 6.97
N PHE A 350 12.65 0.81 7.87
CA PHE A 350 13.74 1.68 8.30
C PHE A 350 13.49 2.24 9.69
N ALA A 351 14.59 2.57 10.39
CA ALA A 351 14.57 3.40 11.58
C ALA A 351 15.21 4.74 11.24
N TRP A 352 14.52 5.83 11.54
CA TRP A 352 15.06 7.17 11.32
C TRP A 352 15.57 7.80 12.61
N PHE A 353 16.52 8.74 12.46
CA PHE A 353 17.12 9.54 13.50
C PHE A 353 16.72 11.00 13.31
N ASN A 354 16.21 11.65 14.34
CA ASN A 354 15.90 13.08 14.26
C ASN A 354 17.19 13.90 14.18
N MET A 355 17.44 14.51 13.05
CA MET A 355 18.66 15.28 12.80
C MET A 355 18.76 16.61 13.58
N GLU A 356 17.67 17.01 14.25
CA GLU A 356 17.61 18.17 15.15
C GLU A 356 17.75 17.77 16.63
N ASP A 357 17.77 16.45 16.95
CA ASP A 357 17.93 15.96 18.32
C ASP A 357 19.37 16.16 18.82
N PRO A 358 19.58 16.60 20.08
CA PRO A 358 20.91 16.87 20.60
C PRO A 358 21.79 15.63 20.75
N VAL A 359 21.21 14.42 20.88
CA VAL A 359 21.96 13.17 21.04
C VAL A 359 22.31 12.56 19.69
N VAL A 360 21.32 12.25 18.86
CA VAL A 360 21.51 11.51 17.60
C VAL A 360 21.63 12.43 16.39
N GLY A 361 21.19 13.67 16.48
CA GLY A 361 21.14 14.64 15.39
C GLY A 361 22.47 15.32 15.08
N GLY A 362 22.47 16.17 14.06
CA GLY A 362 23.63 16.94 13.62
C GLY A 362 24.49 16.25 12.57
N TYR A 363 25.42 17.02 12.02
CA TYR A 363 26.26 16.62 10.87
C TYR A 363 27.76 16.52 11.20
N SER A 364 28.13 16.69 12.47
CA SER A 364 29.53 16.53 12.90
C SER A 364 29.98 15.07 12.74
N ALA A 365 31.27 14.84 12.59
CA ALA A 365 31.82 13.50 12.44
C ALA A 365 31.44 12.57 13.59
N GLN A 366 31.38 13.09 14.84
CA GLN A 366 30.94 12.35 16.01
C GLN A 366 29.48 11.88 15.86
N LYS A 367 28.56 12.77 15.47
CA LYS A 367 27.14 12.44 15.33
C LYS A 367 26.88 11.47 14.17
N VAL A 368 27.60 11.63 13.06
CA VAL A 368 27.58 10.66 11.94
C VAL A 368 28.09 9.30 12.40
N ALA A 369 29.22 9.27 13.12
CA ALA A 369 29.79 8.01 13.64
C ALA A 369 28.83 7.30 14.59
N LEU A 370 28.14 8.03 15.49
CA LEU A 370 27.14 7.47 16.38
C LEU A 370 26.01 6.78 15.59
N ARG A 371 25.39 7.47 14.62
CA ARG A 371 24.30 6.88 13.83
C ARG A 371 24.76 5.67 13.02
N ARG A 372 25.95 5.74 12.41
CA ARG A 372 26.54 4.60 11.68
C ARG A 372 26.85 3.43 12.63
N ALA A 373 27.36 3.68 13.83
CA ALA A 373 27.60 2.65 14.83
C ALA A 373 26.27 2.00 15.30
N ILE A 374 25.21 2.77 15.54
CA ILE A 374 23.87 2.27 15.83
C ILE A 374 23.38 1.38 14.68
N GLY A 375 23.57 1.83 13.43
CA GLY A 375 23.18 1.06 12.22
C GLY A 375 23.94 -0.26 12.10
N LEU A 376 25.26 -0.28 12.35
CA LEU A 376 26.12 -1.49 12.31
C LEU A 376 25.84 -2.44 13.47
N ALA A 377 25.46 -1.91 14.64
CA ALA A 377 25.12 -2.73 15.80
C ALA A 377 23.77 -3.45 15.64
N TYR A 378 22.84 -2.94 14.84
CA TYR A 378 21.51 -3.54 14.68
C TYR A 378 21.55 -4.85 13.92
N ASN A 379 21.08 -5.93 14.56
CA ASN A 379 21.12 -7.28 13.99
C ASN A 379 19.92 -7.51 13.04
N THR A 380 20.09 -7.16 11.78
CA THR A 380 19.10 -7.34 10.71
C THR A 380 18.84 -8.83 10.42
N ASP A 381 19.86 -9.69 10.52
CA ASP A 381 19.70 -11.14 10.29
C ASP A 381 18.80 -11.77 11.34
N ARG A 382 18.95 -11.34 12.61
CA ARG A 382 18.06 -11.80 13.69
C ARG A 382 16.63 -11.32 13.48
N GLU A 383 16.44 -10.06 13.06
CA GLU A 383 15.12 -9.55 12.68
C GLU A 383 14.47 -10.44 11.63
N ILE A 384 15.18 -10.71 10.53
CA ILE A 384 14.67 -11.50 9.40
C ILE A 384 14.32 -12.93 9.83
N ARG A 385 15.24 -13.61 10.53
CA ARG A 385 15.04 -15.03 10.89
C ARG A 385 14.00 -15.23 11.98
N ILE A 386 14.05 -14.41 13.05
CA ILE A 386 13.26 -14.66 14.26
C ILE A 386 11.93 -13.91 14.21
N ILE A 387 11.97 -12.61 13.90
CA ILE A 387 10.77 -11.77 13.96
C ILE A 387 9.97 -11.95 12.68
N ARG A 388 10.62 -11.81 11.52
CA ARG A 388 9.96 -11.93 10.19
C ARG A 388 9.88 -13.35 9.66
N ARG A 389 10.45 -14.35 10.39
CA ARG A 389 10.35 -15.77 10.05
C ARG A 389 10.73 -16.07 8.59
N GLY A 390 11.79 -15.44 8.08
CA GLY A 390 12.24 -15.55 6.70
C GLY A 390 11.41 -14.77 5.66
N GLN A 391 10.42 -13.97 6.09
CA GLN A 391 9.59 -13.17 5.17
C GLN A 391 10.18 -11.76 4.95
N ALA A 392 11.48 -11.67 4.76
CA ALA A 392 12.18 -10.45 4.37
C ALA A 392 13.59 -10.77 3.85
N VAL A 393 14.20 -9.80 3.16
CA VAL A 393 15.61 -9.78 2.77
C VAL A 393 16.26 -8.49 3.23
N PRO A 394 17.60 -8.45 3.49
CA PRO A 394 18.28 -7.21 3.89
C PRO A 394 18.16 -6.14 2.80
N ALA A 395 17.79 -4.92 3.18
CA ALA A 395 17.74 -3.78 2.28
C ALA A 395 19.04 -2.99 2.27
N GLN A 396 19.54 -2.64 1.10
CA GLN A 396 20.80 -1.90 0.92
C GLN A 396 20.58 -0.39 0.82
N ALA A 397 19.42 0.03 0.35
CA ALA A 397 18.99 1.43 0.20
C ALA A 397 17.47 1.53 0.34
N ALA A 398 16.94 2.75 0.37
CA ALA A 398 15.50 3.00 0.45
C ALA A 398 14.74 2.65 -0.83
N MET A 399 15.43 2.44 -1.97
CA MET A 399 14.77 2.10 -3.24
C MET A 399 14.03 0.78 -3.14
N GLN A 400 12.74 0.79 -3.46
CA GLN A 400 11.88 -0.37 -3.34
C GLN A 400 12.08 -1.34 -4.52
N PRO A 401 12.07 -2.66 -4.28
CA PRO A 401 12.12 -3.66 -5.36
C PRO A 401 11.01 -3.46 -6.40
N GLY A 402 11.35 -3.63 -7.66
CA GLY A 402 10.41 -3.48 -8.78
C GLY A 402 10.13 -2.04 -9.21
N THR A 403 10.72 -1.04 -8.55
CA THR A 403 10.62 0.37 -8.95
C THR A 403 11.80 0.76 -9.84
N PHE A 404 11.62 1.80 -10.66
CA PHE A 404 12.74 2.48 -11.29
C PHE A 404 13.65 3.10 -10.22
N GLY A 405 14.95 2.88 -10.32
CA GLY A 405 15.96 3.30 -9.33
C GLY A 405 16.40 2.19 -8.37
N TYR A 406 15.67 1.06 -8.29
CA TYR A 406 16.14 -0.11 -7.56
C TYR A 406 17.26 -0.82 -8.31
N ASP A 407 18.41 -0.98 -7.64
CA ASP A 407 19.54 -1.77 -8.13
C ASP A 407 19.80 -2.95 -7.18
N PRO A 408 19.55 -4.21 -7.61
CA PRO A 408 19.79 -5.38 -6.77
C PRO A 408 21.29 -5.63 -6.47
N ASN A 409 22.19 -4.99 -7.23
CA ASN A 409 23.64 -5.13 -7.07
C ASN A 409 24.23 -4.04 -6.16
N PHE A 410 23.45 -2.99 -5.83
CA PHE A 410 23.90 -1.94 -4.93
C PHE A 410 24.19 -2.54 -3.54
N LYS A 411 25.36 -2.22 -2.97
CA LYS A 411 25.79 -2.65 -1.64
C LYS A 411 26.10 -1.45 -0.77
N SER A 412 25.68 -1.53 0.48
CA SER A 412 25.93 -0.50 1.48
C SER A 412 26.11 -1.09 2.87
N GLU A 413 26.54 -0.28 3.82
CA GLU A 413 26.63 -0.73 5.21
C GLU A 413 25.26 -0.86 5.90
N ASN A 414 24.16 -0.41 5.27
CA ASN A 414 22.82 -0.53 5.83
C ASN A 414 22.43 -1.96 6.20
N SER A 415 22.86 -2.96 5.41
CA SER A 415 22.58 -4.36 5.71
C SER A 415 23.69 -5.07 6.49
N SER A 416 24.77 -4.36 6.86
CA SER A 416 25.84 -4.95 7.64
C SER A 416 25.45 -5.04 9.12
N TYR A 417 25.73 -6.19 9.73
CA TYR A 417 25.74 -6.39 11.18
C TYR A 417 27.21 -6.59 11.60
N ASP A 418 27.80 -5.57 12.19
CA ASP A 418 29.22 -5.55 12.55
C ASP A 418 29.41 -4.80 13.87
N PRO A 419 29.15 -5.46 15.01
CA PRO A 419 29.31 -4.82 16.33
C PRO A 419 30.77 -4.48 16.65
N ALA A 420 31.76 -5.19 16.06
CA ALA A 420 33.17 -4.86 16.25
C ALA A 420 33.52 -3.51 15.63
N ARG A 421 33.07 -3.30 14.38
CA ARG A 421 33.23 -2.00 13.71
C ARG A 421 32.42 -0.89 14.37
N ALA A 422 31.23 -1.21 14.89
CA ALA A 422 30.42 -0.26 15.67
C ALA A 422 31.19 0.22 16.91
N ASN A 423 31.77 -0.71 17.69
CA ASN A 423 32.60 -0.38 18.85
C ASN A 423 33.81 0.48 18.46
N ALA A 424 34.55 0.10 17.40
CA ALA A 424 35.70 0.87 16.92
C ALA A 424 35.32 2.30 16.53
N LEU A 425 34.15 2.50 15.88
CA LEU A 425 33.65 3.84 15.56
C LEU A 425 33.31 4.63 16.83
N LEU A 426 32.64 4.02 17.80
CA LEU A 426 32.28 4.67 19.06
C LEU A 426 33.53 5.09 19.82
N ASP A 427 34.52 4.20 19.95
CA ASP A 427 35.81 4.47 20.62
C ASP A 427 36.58 5.62 19.95
N LEU A 428 36.70 5.56 18.61
CA LEU A 428 37.43 6.57 17.83
C LEU A 428 36.85 7.98 18.00
N TYR A 429 35.53 8.10 18.15
CA TYR A 429 34.86 9.39 18.26
C TYR A 429 34.47 9.76 19.71
N GLY A 430 35.04 9.05 20.71
CA GLY A 430 35.00 9.43 22.12
C GLY A 430 33.74 9.06 22.87
N TYR A 431 32.90 8.15 22.31
CA TYR A 431 31.81 7.53 23.03
C TYR A 431 32.36 6.37 23.86
N LEU A 432 32.76 6.64 25.09
CA LEU A 432 33.46 5.70 25.97
C LEU A 432 32.62 5.43 27.24
N ASP A 433 32.76 4.25 27.82
CA ASP A 433 32.31 3.95 29.18
C ASP A 433 33.38 4.48 30.15
N ARG A 434 33.14 5.65 30.78
CA ARG A 434 34.12 6.35 31.61
C ARG A 434 33.99 6.03 33.07
N ASP A 435 32.79 5.67 33.51
CA ASP A 435 32.50 5.34 34.91
C ASP A 435 32.46 3.84 35.21
N GLY A 436 32.55 3.00 34.17
CA GLY A 436 32.64 1.55 34.25
C GLY A 436 31.29 0.86 34.55
N ASP A 437 30.18 1.54 34.26
CA ASP A 437 28.82 0.98 34.49
C ASP A 437 28.34 0.05 33.36
N GLY A 438 29.14 -0.06 32.31
CA GLY A 438 28.85 -0.87 31.11
C GLY A 438 28.12 -0.10 30.00
N TRP A 439 27.85 1.18 30.19
CA TRP A 439 27.20 2.04 29.21
C TRP A 439 28.13 3.17 28.79
N ARG A 440 28.06 3.54 27.52
CA ARG A 440 28.89 4.61 26.94
C ARG A 440 28.25 5.98 27.18
N GLU A 441 29.08 6.98 27.46
CA GLU A 441 28.72 8.39 27.51
C GLU A 441 28.96 9.06 26.16
N GLN A 442 28.39 10.27 26.03
CA GLN A 442 28.72 11.19 24.94
C GLN A 442 30.17 11.70 25.08
N PRO A 443 30.77 12.24 24.00
CA PRO A 443 32.16 12.75 24.08
C PRO A 443 32.40 13.81 25.16
N ASP A 444 31.37 14.55 25.57
CA ASP A 444 31.42 15.54 26.62
C ASP A 444 31.26 14.97 28.05
N GLY A 445 31.09 13.64 28.15
CA GLY A 445 30.86 12.94 29.42
C GLY A 445 29.41 12.91 29.89
N SER A 446 28.49 13.49 29.14
CA SER A 446 27.07 13.41 29.48
C SER A 446 26.47 12.02 29.13
N ALA A 447 25.41 11.63 29.85
CA ALA A 447 24.77 10.33 29.63
C ALA A 447 24.28 10.14 28.19
N LEU A 448 24.59 8.99 27.59
CA LEU A 448 24.12 8.61 26.27
C LEU A 448 22.91 7.68 26.37
N VAL A 449 21.73 8.24 26.23
CA VAL A 449 20.47 7.46 26.28
C VAL A 449 19.70 7.66 24.97
N LEU A 450 19.52 6.57 24.24
CA LEU A 450 18.70 6.58 23.03
C LEU A 450 17.22 6.37 23.41
N ARG A 451 16.32 7.13 22.80
CA ARG A 451 14.87 7.06 23.01
C ARG A 451 14.19 6.70 21.70
N MET A 452 13.46 5.60 21.71
CA MET A 452 12.77 5.11 20.52
C MET A 452 11.28 4.97 20.76
N ALA A 453 10.47 5.50 19.86
CA ALA A 453 9.02 5.27 19.88
C ALA A 453 8.70 3.82 19.47
N SER A 454 7.66 3.26 20.09
CA SER A 454 7.16 1.91 19.81
C SER A 454 5.63 1.87 19.93
N GLN A 455 5.01 0.72 19.68
CA GLN A 455 3.57 0.50 19.76
C GLN A 455 3.26 -0.72 20.64
N ALA A 456 2.04 -0.78 21.17
CA ALA A 456 1.58 -1.85 22.06
C ALA A 456 1.14 -3.09 21.26
N SER A 457 2.08 -3.79 20.59
CA SER A 457 1.80 -5.07 19.93
C SER A 457 2.88 -6.11 20.25
N GLN A 458 2.57 -7.40 20.05
CA GLN A 458 3.53 -8.47 20.29
C GLN A 458 4.73 -8.36 19.34
N VAL A 459 4.49 -8.01 18.07
CA VAL A 459 5.54 -7.87 17.06
C VAL A 459 6.44 -6.69 17.41
N GLU A 460 5.88 -5.55 17.81
CA GLU A 460 6.66 -4.38 18.22
C GLU A 460 7.53 -4.66 19.46
N ARG A 461 7.04 -5.46 20.41
CA ARG A 461 7.88 -5.91 21.53
C ARG A 461 9.09 -6.72 21.05
N GLN A 462 8.93 -7.61 20.06
CA GLN A 462 10.03 -8.39 19.50
C GLN A 462 11.05 -7.49 18.78
N PHE A 463 10.60 -6.46 18.05
CA PHE A 463 11.49 -5.46 17.46
C PHE A 463 12.24 -4.67 18.54
N SER A 464 11.56 -4.22 19.58
CA SER A 464 12.17 -3.50 20.72
C SER A 464 13.24 -4.35 21.42
N GLU A 465 12.96 -5.64 21.65
CA GLU A 465 13.97 -6.57 22.20
C GLU A 465 15.18 -6.75 21.28
N ASN A 466 14.97 -6.78 19.97
CA ASN A 466 16.07 -6.87 19.02
C ASN A 466 16.95 -5.62 19.05
N TRP A 467 16.34 -4.43 19.08
CA TRP A 467 17.05 -3.17 19.26
C TRP A 467 17.83 -3.15 20.58
N GLN A 468 17.18 -3.50 21.69
CA GLN A 468 17.82 -3.52 23.00
C GLN A 468 19.04 -4.44 23.04
N LYS A 469 18.90 -5.70 22.60
CA LYS A 469 20.01 -6.66 22.57
C LYS A 469 21.14 -6.24 21.64
N SER A 470 20.81 -5.66 20.50
CA SER A 470 21.78 -5.18 19.51
C SER A 470 22.62 -4.03 20.06
N LEU A 471 21.99 -3.07 20.70
CA LEU A 471 22.68 -1.87 21.22
C LEU A 471 23.41 -2.15 22.52
N GLN A 472 22.86 -3.01 23.37
CA GLN A 472 23.54 -3.46 24.59
C GLN A 472 24.88 -4.14 24.29
N ALA A 473 24.99 -4.88 23.18
CA ALA A 473 26.23 -5.54 22.76
C ALA A 473 27.37 -4.55 22.44
N VAL A 474 27.07 -3.29 22.24
CA VAL A 474 28.04 -2.21 21.99
C VAL A 474 28.01 -1.11 23.06
N GLY A 475 27.42 -1.37 24.23
CA GLY A 475 27.37 -0.45 25.36
C GLY A 475 26.45 0.76 25.16
N LEU A 476 25.47 0.69 24.25
CA LEU A 476 24.51 1.78 24.04
C LEU A 476 23.18 1.49 24.74
N ARG A 477 22.75 2.43 25.59
CA ARG A 477 21.48 2.35 26.32
C ARG A 477 20.33 2.85 25.47
N ILE A 478 19.26 2.05 25.34
CA ILE A 478 18.01 2.43 24.66
C ILE A 478 16.81 2.25 25.58
N VAL A 479 15.87 3.19 25.51
CA VAL A 479 14.58 3.16 26.20
C VAL A 479 13.45 3.36 25.17
N PHE A 480 12.29 2.73 25.43
CA PHE A 480 11.15 2.78 24.52
C PHE A 480 9.99 3.55 25.13
N THR A 481 9.38 4.42 24.31
CA THR A 481 8.12 5.10 24.64
C THR A 481 7.00 4.45 23.80
N VAL A 482 6.06 3.81 24.49
CA VAL A 482 4.94 3.13 23.83
C VAL A 482 3.74 4.06 23.73
N ALA A 483 3.26 4.31 22.50
CA ALA A 483 2.06 5.09 22.22
C ALA A 483 1.31 4.50 21.01
N GLN A 484 0.09 4.97 20.76
CA GLN A 484 -0.67 4.59 19.57
C GLN A 484 -0.05 5.21 18.30
N TRP A 485 -0.24 4.54 17.17
CA TRP A 485 0.35 4.98 15.90
C TRP A 485 0.02 6.44 15.53
N PRO A 486 -1.25 6.94 15.65
CA PRO A 486 -1.56 8.34 15.35
C PRO A 486 -0.83 9.34 16.26
N GLU A 487 -0.62 8.99 17.53
CA GLU A 487 0.11 9.81 18.51
C GLU A 487 1.59 9.88 18.16
N ASN A 488 2.21 8.73 17.87
CA ASN A 488 3.60 8.66 17.42
C ASN A 488 3.78 9.44 16.10
N MET A 489 2.87 9.31 15.14
CA MET A 489 2.94 10.05 13.87
C MET A 489 2.82 11.57 14.07
N LYS A 490 1.90 12.02 14.94
CA LYS A 490 1.78 13.44 15.29
C LYS A 490 3.06 13.97 15.94
N ALA A 491 3.64 13.23 16.89
CA ALA A 491 4.88 13.58 17.55
C ALA A 491 6.07 13.58 16.58
N ALA A 492 6.16 12.61 15.66
CA ALA A 492 7.19 12.53 14.63
C ALA A 492 7.16 13.75 13.69
N ARG A 493 5.98 14.11 13.19
CA ARG A 493 5.81 15.30 12.32
C ARG A 493 6.19 16.59 13.04
N ALA A 494 5.92 16.68 14.33
CA ALA A 494 6.30 17.83 15.16
C ALA A 494 7.79 17.84 15.53
N GLY A 495 8.58 16.80 15.19
CA GLY A 495 10.00 16.68 15.57
C GLY A 495 10.23 16.34 17.05
N ALA A 496 9.22 15.83 17.75
CA ALA A 496 9.29 15.53 19.16
C ALA A 496 9.84 14.12 19.48
N LEU A 497 10.04 13.27 18.47
CA LEU A 497 10.64 11.94 18.64
C LEU A 497 12.12 11.97 18.27
N GLN A 498 12.94 11.24 19.00
CA GLN A 498 14.36 11.06 18.68
C GLN A 498 14.56 9.99 17.60
N MET A 499 13.89 8.83 17.72
CA MET A 499 13.96 7.68 16.80
C MET A 499 12.62 6.98 16.71
N TRP A 500 12.31 6.42 15.55
CA TRP A 500 11.19 5.50 15.35
C TRP A 500 11.42 4.63 14.12
N SER A 501 10.86 3.39 14.12
CA SER A 501 10.88 2.49 12.97
C SER A 501 9.55 2.49 12.23
N LEU A 502 9.63 2.53 10.90
CA LEU A 502 8.49 2.54 9.99
C LEU A 502 8.73 1.62 8.80
N GLY A 503 7.71 1.43 7.99
CA GLY A 503 7.80 0.84 6.67
C GLY A 503 7.10 1.71 5.65
N ASP A 504 7.62 1.75 4.43
CA ASP A 504 7.01 2.40 3.29
C ASP A 504 6.85 1.45 2.12
N THR A 505 5.72 1.55 1.41
CA THR A 505 5.42 0.75 0.22
C THR A 505 5.16 1.67 -0.96
N ALA A 506 5.90 1.48 -2.05
CA ALA A 506 5.71 2.26 -3.26
C ALA A 506 4.31 2.05 -3.85
N SER A 507 3.62 3.12 -4.13
CA SER A 507 2.31 3.12 -4.81
C SER A 507 2.44 3.10 -6.34
N VAL A 508 3.60 3.49 -6.86
CA VAL A 508 3.93 3.56 -8.30
C VAL A 508 5.30 2.90 -8.56
N PRO A 509 5.59 2.46 -9.80
CA PRO A 509 6.85 1.79 -10.12
C PRO A 509 8.04 2.77 -10.24
N ASP A 510 8.19 3.66 -9.27
CA ASP A 510 9.25 4.67 -9.22
C ASP A 510 9.69 4.90 -7.77
N ALA A 511 11.00 4.89 -7.52
CA ALA A 511 11.58 5.05 -6.17
C ALA A 511 11.71 6.51 -5.71
N GLN A 512 11.21 7.48 -6.46
CA GLN A 512 11.28 8.90 -6.09
C GLN A 512 10.71 9.17 -4.69
N GLY A 513 9.54 8.57 -4.38
CA GLY A 513 8.91 8.71 -3.07
C GLY A 513 9.78 8.20 -1.91
N ALA A 514 10.63 7.20 -2.16
CA ALA A 514 11.57 6.73 -1.14
C ALA A 514 12.67 7.75 -0.80
N LEU A 515 13.12 8.52 -1.77
CA LEU A 515 14.08 9.59 -1.55
C LEU A 515 13.46 10.80 -0.83
N GLU A 516 12.18 11.01 -0.97
CA GLU A 516 11.45 12.11 -0.31
C GLU A 516 11.54 12.05 1.22
N TYR A 517 11.68 10.85 1.79
CA TYR A 517 11.92 10.66 3.22
C TYR A 517 13.21 11.35 3.74
N MET A 518 14.08 11.77 2.83
CA MET A 518 15.35 12.45 3.15
C MET A 518 15.46 13.81 2.46
N TYR A 519 14.44 14.28 1.76
CA TYR A 519 14.42 15.57 1.07
C TYR A 519 14.11 16.71 2.04
N GLY A 520 14.99 17.72 2.13
CA GLY A 520 14.89 18.80 3.10
C GLY A 520 13.58 19.57 3.09
N PRO A 521 13.04 19.99 1.94
CA PRO A 521 11.73 20.67 1.84
C PRO A 521 10.52 19.84 2.33
N SER A 522 10.64 18.51 2.42
CA SER A 522 9.56 17.62 2.92
C SER A 522 9.61 17.40 4.45
N ILE A 523 10.39 18.18 5.20
CA ILE A 523 10.49 18.09 6.68
C ILE A 523 9.10 18.32 7.32
N GLY A 524 8.73 17.41 8.24
CA GLY A 524 7.43 17.40 8.91
C GLY A 524 6.30 16.79 8.09
N GLY A 525 6.55 16.49 6.81
CA GLY A 525 5.74 15.67 5.92
C GLY A 525 6.30 14.25 5.83
N ALA A 526 6.85 13.88 4.66
CA ALA A 526 7.51 12.59 4.46
C ALA A 526 8.85 12.50 5.23
N ASN A 527 9.64 13.57 5.25
CA ASN A 527 10.93 13.62 5.93
C ASN A 527 10.77 13.80 7.46
N LEU A 528 10.51 12.71 8.16
CA LEU A 528 10.41 12.68 9.62
C LEU A 528 11.79 12.73 10.30
N ALA A 529 12.85 12.30 9.62
CA ALA A 529 14.22 12.39 10.09
C ALA A 529 14.71 13.86 10.19
N ARG A 530 14.02 14.81 9.56
CA ARG A 530 14.40 16.23 9.50
C ARG A 530 15.79 16.43 8.89
N PHE A 531 16.17 15.50 8.00
CA PHE A 531 17.44 15.57 7.28
C PHE A 531 17.42 16.72 6.27
N LYS A 532 18.45 17.52 6.27
CA LYS A 532 18.58 18.68 5.39
C LYS A 532 20.03 18.78 4.90
N LEU A 533 20.27 18.32 3.69
CA LEU A 533 21.59 18.36 3.08
C LEU A 533 21.47 18.93 1.66
N PRO A 534 21.98 20.15 1.38
CA PRO A 534 21.83 20.79 0.07
C PRO A 534 22.32 19.91 -1.10
N ALA A 535 23.39 19.14 -0.91
CA ALA A 535 23.89 18.23 -1.93
C ALA A 535 22.89 17.09 -2.25
N PHE A 536 22.18 16.55 -1.25
CA PHE A 536 21.14 15.56 -1.45
C PHE A 536 19.91 16.17 -2.12
N ASP A 537 19.49 17.34 -1.64
CA ASP A 537 18.32 18.05 -2.18
C ASP A 537 18.52 18.36 -3.68
N ALA A 538 19.71 18.82 -4.08
CA ALA A 538 20.03 19.07 -5.48
C ALA A 538 19.97 17.81 -6.36
N LEU A 539 20.41 16.64 -5.86
CA LEU A 539 20.30 15.37 -6.57
C LEU A 539 18.83 14.96 -6.76
N TYR A 540 18.03 15.11 -5.70
CA TYR A 540 16.61 14.81 -5.73
C TYR A 540 15.85 15.69 -6.74
N GLU A 541 16.06 17.01 -6.69
CA GLU A 541 15.42 17.98 -7.59
C GLU A 541 15.77 17.74 -9.07
N ARG A 542 17.05 17.43 -9.35
CA ARG A 542 17.46 17.03 -10.70
C ARG A 542 16.76 15.75 -11.15
N ALA A 543 16.67 14.75 -10.26
CA ALA A 543 15.98 13.49 -10.57
C ALA A 543 14.47 13.68 -10.80
N LEU A 544 13.85 14.68 -10.16
CA LEU A 544 12.45 15.05 -10.38
C LEU A 544 12.18 15.51 -11.82
N ALA A 545 13.06 16.30 -12.38
CA ALA A 545 12.87 16.93 -13.69
C ALA A 545 13.19 15.98 -14.86
N LEU A 546 14.02 14.94 -14.64
CA LEU A 546 14.46 14.03 -15.69
C LEU A 546 13.43 12.91 -15.98
N PRO A 547 13.26 12.50 -17.24
CA PRO A 547 12.60 11.25 -17.56
C PRO A 547 13.44 10.05 -17.10
N ASN A 548 12.80 8.86 -17.05
CA ASN A 548 13.52 7.64 -16.69
C ASN A 548 14.61 7.33 -17.73
N GLY A 549 15.81 7.06 -17.23
CA GLY A 549 16.98 6.78 -18.05
C GLY A 549 18.26 6.64 -17.19
N PRO A 550 19.41 6.34 -17.81
CA PRO A 550 20.66 6.10 -17.09
C PRO A 550 21.10 7.27 -16.21
N GLU A 551 20.91 8.52 -16.67
CA GLU A 551 21.28 9.72 -15.91
C GLU A 551 20.47 9.82 -14.61
N ARG A 552 19.14 9.63 -14.67
CA ARG A 552 18.27 9.64 -13.49
C ARG A 552 18.61 8.50 -12.52
N ALA A 553 18.89 7.29 -13.04
CA ALA A 553 19.31 6.16 -12.23
C ALA A 553 20.61 6.44 -11.49
N ALA A 554 21.59 7.09 -12.13
CA ALA A 554 22.85 7.50 -11.49
C ALA A 554 22.61 8.48 -10.34
N LEU A 555 21.69 9.44 -10.48
CA LEU A 555 21.33 10.37 -9.41
C LEU A 555 20.75 9.64 -8.19
N PHE A 556 19.93 8.60 -8.39
CA PHE A 556 19.41 7.78 -7.30
C PHE A 556 20.51 7.03 -6.55
N ILE A 557 21.50 6.50 -7.27
CA ILE A 557 22.66 5.84 -6.68
C ILE A 557 23.48 6.84 -5.84
N GLU A 558 23.76 8.03 -6.37
CA GLU A 558 24.51 9.07 -5.64
C GLU A 558 23.75 9.57 -4.39
N ALA A 559 22.44 9.79 -4.49
CA ALA A 559 21.60 10.12 -3.35
C ALA A 559 21.63 9.02 -2.28
N SER A 560 21.60 7.75 -2.69
CA SER A 560 21.69 6.60 -1.77
C SER A 560 23.04 6.52 -1.06
N LYS A 561 24.14 6.84 -1.75
CA LYS A 561 25.48 6.93 -1.14
C LYS A 561 25.56 8.03 -0.09
N LEU A 562 25.03 9.21 -0.38
CA LEU A 562 24.97 10.32 0.58
C LEU A 562 24.11 9.95 1.79
N ALA A 563 22.92 9.39 1.58
CA ALA A 563 22.04 8.95 2.65
C ALA A 563 22.73 7.90 3.55
N THR A 564 23.43 6.94 2.96
CA THR A 564 24.18 5.93 3.73
C THR A 564 25.33 6.57 4.52
N ALA A 565 26.08 7.51 3.92
CA ALA A 565 27.21 8.16 4.57
C ALA A 565 26.81 8.97 5.80
N TYR A 566 25.72 9.72 5.74
CA TYR A 566 25.21 10.53 6.86
C TYR A 566 24.29 9.79 7.81
N MET A 567 23.73 8.67 7.37
CA MET A 567 22.84 7.77 8.12
C MET A 567 21.66 8.51 8.82
N PRO A 568 20.84 9.32 8.10
CA PRO A 568 19.64 9.85 8.70
C PRO A 568 18.60 8.76 8.96
N CYS A 569 18.72 7.65 8.22
CA CYS A 569 17.87 6.46 8.32
C CYS A 569 18.71 5.19 8.23
N LYS A 570 18.53 4.27 9.19
CA LYS A 570 18.99 2.87 9.07
C LYS A 570 17.96 2.14 8.25
N ILE A 571 18.25 1.82 6.99
CA ILE A 571 17.41 0.95 6.17
C ILE A 571 17.62 -0.49 6.63
N GLN A 572 16.53 -1.24 6.83
CA GLN A 572 16.56 -2.56 7.47
C GLN A 572 16.30 -3.68 6.48
N ALA A 573 15.08 -3.78 5.93
CA ALA A 573 14.69 -4.92 5.14
C ALA A 573 13.65 -4.56 4.06
N HIS A 574 13.63 -5.34 2.97
CA HIS A 574 12.50 -5.47 2.06
C HIS A 574 11.67 -6.68 2.47
N ARG A 575 10.35 -6.52 2.64
CA ARG A 575 9.48 -7.62 3.04
C ARG A 575 9.20 -8.55 1.86
N VAL A 576 9.17 -9.84 2.13
CA VAL A 576 8.75 -10.87 1.19
C VAL A 576 7.32 -11.26 1.50
N ALA A 577 6.43 -11.09 0.54
CA ALA A 577 5.09 -11.63 0.61
C ALA A 577 5.07 -13.07 0.07
N THR A 578 4.24 -13.91 0.67
CA THR A 578 3.99 -15.28 0.24
C THR A 578 2.50 -15.48 0.08
N ASP A 579 2.05 -15.65 -1.15
CA ASP A 579 0.66 -15.96 -1.47
C ASP A 579 0.50 -17.45 -1.74
N LEU A 580 -0.56 -18.03 -1.22
CA LEU A 580 -0.99 -19.40 -1.54
C LEU A 580 -2.31 -19.35 -2.29
N SER A 581 -2.45 -20.26 -3.25
CA SER A 581 -3.67 -20.44 -4.03
C SER A 581 -4.13 -21.88 -3.96
N GLN A 582 -5.44 -22.08 -3.90
CA GLN A 582 -6.06 -23.40 -3.99
C GLN A 582 -5.79 -24.04 -5.37
N PRO A 583 -5.77 -25.38 -5.50
CA PRO A 583 -5.41 -26.07 -6.76
C PRO A 583 -6.34 -25.76 -7.94
N TRP A 584 -7.56 -25.34 -7.69
CA TRP A 584 -8.53 -24.95 -8.73
C TRP A 584 -8.36 -23.52 -9.25
N ILE A 585 -7.36 -22.76 -8.76
CA ILE A 585 -7.10 -21.38 -9.15
C ILE A 585 -5.96 -21.32 -10.16
N THR A 586 -6.20 -20.61 -11.28
CA THR A 586 -5.17 -20.31 -12.29
C THR A 586 -5.16 -18.83 -12.60
N GLY A 587 -4.01 -18.27 -12.93
CA GLY A 587 -3.86 -16.85 -13.33
C GLY A 587 -3.73 -15.85 -12.17
N TRP A 588 -3.72 -16.32 -10.91
CA TRP A 588 -3.51 -15.42 -9.78
C TRP A 588 -2.06 -14.94 -9.71
N ARG A 589 -1.90 -13.63 -9.87
CA ARG A 589 -0.64 -12.91 -9.60
C ARG A 589 -0.99 -11.53 -9.07
N LYS A 590 -0.73 -11.30 -7.80
CA LYS A 590 -0.84 -9.95 -7.24
C LYS A 590 0.11 -9.01 -7.98
N GLY A 591 -0.40 -7.90 -8.49
CA GLY A 591 0.42 -6.84 -9.06
C GLY A 591 1.15 -6.07 -7.96
N LEU A 592 2.40 -5.68 -8.20
CA LEU A 592 3.15 -4.88 -7.22
C LEU A 592 2.53 -3.48 -7.04
N PHE A 593 2.01 -2.90 -8.14
CA PHE A 593 1.49 -1.53 -8.19
C PHE A 593 0.04 -1.46 -8.71
N ARG A 594 -0.69 -2.58 -8.73
CA ARG A 594 -2.07 -2.64 -9.21
C ARG A 594 -2.95 -3.42 -8.25
N ASN A 595 -4.19 -3.00 -8.13
CA ASN A 595 -5.17 -3.62 -7.25
C ASN A 595 -6.20 -4.48 -8.01
N GLU A 596 -6.32 -4.34 -9.34
CA GLU A 596 -7.37 -4.97 -10.20
C GLU A 596 -6.96 -6.36 -10.73
N ALA A 597 -6.52 -7.28 -9.86
CA ALA A 597 -5.99 -8.58 -10.28
C ALA A 597 -7.07 -9.67 -10.46
N TRP A 598 -8.24 -9.55 -9.85
CA TRP A 598 -9.22 -10.63 -9.79
C TRP A 598 -9.83 -10.99 -11.15
N GLN A 599 -9.94 -10.05 -12.08
CA GLN A 599 -10.44 -10.29 -13.43
C GLN A 599 -9.62 -11.31 -14.23
N PHE A 600 -8.37 -11.55 -13.84
CA PHE A 600 -7.44 -12.48 -14.51
C PHE A 600 -7.44 -13.89 -13.89
N VAL A 601 -8.26 -14.12 -12.87
CA VAL A 601 -8.30 -15.38 -12.14
C VAL A 601 -9.36 -16.30 -12.75
N GLU A 602 -8.90 -17.44 -13.26
CA GLU A 602 -9.74 -18.55 -13.70
C GLU A 602 -9.92 -19.55 -12.57
N ILE A 603 -11.12 -20.07 -12.43
CA ILE A 603 -11.51 -21.05 -11.41
C ILE A 603 -11.98 -22.30 -12.12
N ASP A 604 -11.55 -23.49 -11.67
CA ASP A 604 -12.12 -24.78 -12.08
C ASP A 604 -13.18 -25.22 -11.06
N PRO A 605 -14.48 -25.01 -11.34
CA PRO A 605 -15.55 -25.35 -10.40
C PRO A 605 -15.62 -26.85 -10.12
N GLY A 606 -15.35 -27.69 -11.12
CA GLY A 606 -15.38 -29.14 -10.97
C GLY A 606 -14.26 -29.66 -10.07
N MET A 607 -13.05 -29.10 -10.18
CA MET A 607 -11.95 -29.42 -9.28
C MET A 607 -12.26 -28.95 -7.85
N ARG A 608 -12.79 -27.71 -7.70
CA ARG A 608 -13.22 -27.20 -6.40
C ARG A 608 -14.20 -28.14 -5.71
N GLU A 609 -15.26 -28.54 -6.40
CA GLU A 609 -16.28 -29.41 -5.84
C GLU A 609 -15.72 -30.77 -5.41
N ARG A 610 -14.86 -31.38 -6.24
CA ARG A 610 -14.22 -32.67 -5.90
C ARG A 610 -13.31 -32.61 -4.68
N LEU A 611 -12.62 -31.48 -4.44
CA LEU A 611 -11.63 -31.36 -3.38
C LEU A 611 -12.18 -30.73 -2.08
N THR A 612 -13.40 -30.21 -2.09
CA THR A 612 -14.04 -29.61 -0.91
C THR A 612 -15.15 -30.49 -0.34
N ARG A 613 -15.56 -31.57 -1.04
CA ARG A 613 -16.39 -32.67 -0.52
C ARG A 613 -15.52 -33.61 0.33
#